data_d0cdab44df506d20aad25b13782f8c82
#
_entry.id   d0cdab44df506d20aad25b13782f8c82
#
_cell.length_a   1.000
_cell.length_b   1.000
_cell.length_c   1.000
_cell.angle_alpha   90.00
_cell.angle_beta   90.00
_cell.angle_gamma   90.00
#
_symmetry.space_group_name_H-M   'P 1'
#
loop_
_entity.id
_entity.type
_entity.pdbx_description
1 polymer ?
#
loop_
_entity_poly.entity_id
_entity_poly.type
_entity_poly.pdbx_seq_one_letter_code
_entity_poly.pdbx_strand_id
1 'polypeptide(L)'
;MIEGIPPGGRGALFIGGTWRPPSGGRYSPVVDPSTGLALGEAPVATVEDARAAADSAAENEERWARVPGHERARILRGAADRLAADRETMARLIASEVGKPITDARVEVDRAVGVYRLAAEEIRQLGGESFPADAYERPAGNENRFLFTVRDPIGVVVAIGPFNFPLNLLSHKVAPALAAGNPVVVKPTSAAPFTALRLAEHLTAAGIPPGVLNVVVGPGDPVGDALVEHPATRLVSFTGSTSVGKRIAERAGRHAKRVILEMGGLDPLVVLEDAPLDAVVGATVRGTFGYSGQVCTASKRLLVHESIADAFGRALAERARSLRVGPALDEQTEVGPVIDGASVERLERLVEDARGRSASVLAGGSRVSIRGGSFYAPTVLDHVPEDALVVREEPFGPIAPILRFSAVDDAVRIANATPYGLQAAVYTKDLSRGLALAKRIHAGGVHLNDPTNLRWDALPFGGIRESGLGREGLRYAMQEMTEVKLISINYAGS
;
A
#
# COMPACT_ATOMS: atom_id res chain seq x y z
N MET A 1 -24.28 -4.40 16.34
CA MET A 1 -23.91 -4.21 14.93
C MET A 1 -22.81 -3.14 14.90
N ILE A 2 -21.78 -3.35 14.09
CA ILE A 2 -20.71 -2.35 13.92
C ILE A 2 -21.26 -1.26 12.99
N GLU A 3 -21.14 -0.01 13.41
CA GLU A 3 -21.49 1.14 12.59
C GLU A 3 -20.66 1.16 11.31
N GLY A 4 -21.27 1.48 10.16
CA GLY A 4 -20.59 1.44 8.84
C GLY A 4 -20.82 0.16 8.03
N ILE A 5 -21.35 -0.90 8.65
CA ILE A 5 -21.83 -2.08 7.91
C ILE A 5 -23.25 -1.79 7.42
N PRO A 6 -23.59 -2.08 6.15
CA PRO A 6 -24.92 -1.82 5.60
C PRO A 6 -26.04 -2.44 6.43
N PRO A 7 -27.24 -1.82 6.47
CA PRO A 7 -28.40 -2.40 7.13
C PRO A 7 -28.68 -3.84 6.62
N GLY A 8 -28.95 -4.76 7.56
CA GLY A 8 -29.13 -6.18 7.25
C GLY A 8 -27.81 -6.96 7.07
N GLY A 9 -26.64 -6.31 7.28
CA GLY A 9 -25.33 -6.96 7.27
C GLY A 9 -24.80 -7.34 5.88
N ARG A 10 -25.48 -6.94 4.79
CA ARG A 10 -25.08 -7.27 3.41
C ARG A 10 -24.60 -6.06 2.64
N GLY A 11 -23.38 -6.16 2.07
CA GLY A 11 -22.88 -5.19 1.11
C GLY A 11 -23.52 -5.31 -0.27
N ALA A 12 -23.30 -4.30 -1.11
CA ALA A 12 -23.71 -4.28 -2.50
C ALA A 12 -22.55 -3.83 -3.38
N LEU A 13 -22.54 -4.18 -4.67
CA LEU A 13 -21.65 -3.62 -5.66
C LEU A 13 -22.08 -2.19 -5.99
N PHE A 14 -21.12 -1.31 -6.26
CA PHE A 14 -21.40 0.05 -6.72
C PHE A 14 -20.97 0.20 -8.17
N ILE A 15 -21.93 0.24 -9.10
CA ILE A 15 -21.65 0.26 -10.54
C ILE A 15 -22.60 1.24 -11.23
N GLY A 16 -22.06 2.13 -12.06
CA GLY A 16 -22.85 3.11 -12.81
C GLY A 16 -23.55 4.15 -11.92
N GLY A 17 -23.03 4.38 -10.68
CA GLY A 17 -23.65 5.28 -9.71
C GLY A 17 -24.79 4.64 -8.91
N THR A 18 -25.03 3.33 -9.02
CA THR A 18 -26.08 2.61 -8.31
C THR A 18 -25.55 1.44 -7.50
N TRP A 19 -26.16 1.23 -6.32
CA TRP A 19 -25.91 0.07 -5.47
C TRP A 19 -26.78 -1.10 -5.98
N ARG A 20 -26.13 -2.25 -6.22
CA ARG A 20 -26.83 -3.42 -6.74
C ARG A 20 -26.28 -4.73 -6.17
N PRO A 21 -27.10 -5.78 -6.04
CA PRO A 21 -26.61 -7.11 -5.67
C PRO A 21 -25.65 -7.65 -6.74
N PRO A 22 -24.75 -8.60 -6.39
CA PRO A 22 -23.93 -9.29 -7.38
C PRO A 22 -24.83 -10.08 -8.35
N SER A 23 -24.51 -10.07 -9.64
CA SER A 23 -25.31 -10.74 -10.68
C SER A 23 -25.44 -12.24 -10.45
N GLY A 24 -24.41 -12.89 -9.87
CA GLY A 24 -24.44 -14.30 -9.47
C GLY A 24 -25.16 -14.59 -8.15
N GLY A 25 -25.73 -13.58 -7.47
CA GLY A 25 -26.46 -13.74 -6.20
C GLY A 25 -25.63 -14.27 -5.03
N ARG A 26 -24.29 -14.36 -5.16
CA ARG A 26 -23.39 -14.94 -4.15
C ARG A 26 -22.88 -13.88 -3.18
N TYR A 27 -22.76 -14.30 -1.91
CA TYR A 27 -22.18 -13.52 -0.84
C TYR A 27 -21.15 -14.37 -0.09
N SER A 28 -20.17 -13.73 0.56
CA SER A 28 -19.19 -14.38 1.43
C SER A 28 -19.10 -13.65 2.76
N PRO A 29 -18.89 -14.39 3.88
CA PRO A 29 -18.73 -13.76 5.18
C PRO A 29 -17.47 -12.90 5.22
N VAL A 30 -17.58 -11.75 5.87
CA VAL A 30 -16.44 -10.91 6.32
C VAL A 30 -16.22 -11.21 7.78
N VAL A 31 -15.01 -11.65 8.14
CA VAL A 31 -14.70 -12.17 9.47
C VAL A 31 -13.83 -11.20 10.24
N ASP A 32 -14.17 -10.92 11.50
CA ASP A 32 -13.32 -10.18 12.43
C ASP A 32 -12.13 -11.06 12.87
N PRO A 33 -10.88 -10.68 12.54
CA PRO A 33 -9.69 -11.42 12.95
C PRO A 33 -9.50 -11.51 14.47
N SER A 34 -10.09 -10.59 15.24
CA SER A 34 -10.00 -10.56 16.71
C SER A 34 -10.85 -11.65 17.38
N THR A 35 -11.91 -12.10 16.71
CA THR A 35 -12.92 -12.99 17.33
C THR A 35 -13.24 -14.24 16.51
N GLY A 36 -12.88 -14.26 15.21
CA GLY A 36 -13.30 -15.28 14.27
C GLY A 36 -14.78 -15.24 13.89
N LEU A 37 -15.54 -14.22 14.35
CA LEU A 37 -16.97 -14.10 14.08
C LEU A 37 -17.23 -13.29 12.81
N ALA A 38 -18.34 -13.60 12.13
CA ALA A 38 -18.76 -12.84 10.96
C ALA A 38 -19.28 -11.45 11.37
N LEU A 39 -18.79 -10.44 10.66
CA LEU A 39 -19.24 -9.04 10.76
C LEU A 39 -20.46 -8.77 9.87
N GLY A 40 -20.52 -9.45 8.74
CA GLY A 40 -21.52 -9.30 7.69
C GLY A 40 -21.16 -10.13 6.46
N GLU A 41 -21.84 -9.87 5.34
CA GLU A 41 -21.65 -10.57 4.08
C GLU A 41 -21.26 -9.59 2.96
N ALA A 42 -20.13 -9.83 2.31
CA ALA A 42 -19.68 -9.11 1.13
C ALA A 42 -20.31 -9.67 -0.14
N PRO A 43 -20.68 -8.82 -1.12
CA PRO A 43 -21.11 -9.30 -2.43
C PRO A 43 -19.92 -9.97 -3.15
N VAL A 44 -20.14 -11.06 -3.85
CA VAL A 44 -19.15 -11.74 -4.68
C VAL A 44 -19.48 -11.46 -6.14
N ALA A 45 -18.79 -10.46 -6.72
CA ALA A 45 -18.94 -10.09 -8.12
C ALA A 45 -18.62 -11.23 -9.07
N THR A 46 -19.24 -11.23 -10.22
CA THR A 46 -18.91 -12.11 -11.34
C THR A 46 -18.01 -11.40 -12.36
N VAL A 47 -17.60 -12.11 -13.40
CA VAL A 47 -16.88 -11.52 -14.55
C VAL A 47 -17.74 -10.48 -15.26
N GLU A 48 -19.04 -10.73 -15.36
CA GLU A 48 -20.01 -9.83 -15.96
C GLU A 48 -20.15 -8.53 -15.16
N ASP A 49 -20.16 -8.60 -13.82
CA ASP A 49 -20.16 -7.42 -12.95
C ASP A 49 -18.88 -6.60 -13.14
N ALA A 50 -17.72 -7.27 -13.25
CA ALA A 50 -16.44 -6.62 -13.49
C ALA A 50 -16.41 -5.89 -14.84
N ARG A 51 -16.91 -6.55 -15.91
CA ARG A 51 -17.02 -5.93 -17.24
C ARG A 51 -17.98 -4.74 -17.23
N ALA A 52 -19.15 -4.89 -16.63
CA ALA A 52 -20.12 -3.80 -16.51
C ALA A 52 -19.56 -2.59 -15.74
N ALA A 53 -18.70 -2.79 -14.75
CA ALA A 53 -18.03 -1.71 -14.04
C ALA A 53 -16.99 -1.00 -14.92
N ALA A 54 -16.22 -1.75 -15.70
CA ALA A 54 -15.24 -1.19 -16.62
C ALA A 54 -15.90 -0.48 -17.83
N ASP A 55 -17.00 -1.02 -18.37
CA ASP A 55 -17.80 -0.38 -19.41
C ASP A 55 -18.39 0.94 -18.90
N SER A 56 -18.99 0.94 -17.70
CA SER A 56 -19.51 2.15 -17.08
C SER A 56 -18.44 3.23 -16.86
N ALA A 57 -17.23 2.82 -16.49
CA ALA A 57 -16.09 3.76 -16.37
C ALA A 57 -15.73 4.33 -17.76
N ALA A 58 -15.65 3.49 -18.79
CA ALA A 58 -15.33 3.90 -20.16
C ALA A 58 -16.33 4.89 -20.74
N GLU A 59 -17.63 4.65 -20.55
CA GLU A 59 -18.69 5.55 -21.00
C GLU A 59 -18.61 6.95 -20.37
N ASN A 60 -17.96 7.09 -19.23
CA ASN A 60 -17.82 8.36 -18.50
C ASN A 60 -16.42 8.97 -18.60
N GLU A 61 -15.48 8.38 -19.35
CA GLU A 61 -14.10 8.81 -19.49
C GLU A 61 -14.00 10.25 -20.01
N GLU A 62 -14.59 10.52 -21.17
CA GLU A 62 -14.52 11.86 -21.79
C GLU A 62 -15.26 12.91 -20.94
N ARG A 63 -16.39 12.56 -20.36
CA ARG A 63 -17.15 13.45 -19.48
C ARG A 63 -16.34 13.88 -18.27
N TRP A 64 -15.64 12.94 -17.60
CA TRP A 64 -14.85 13.24 -16.42
C TRP A 64 -13.57 13.99 -16.77
N ALA A 65 -12.90 13.64 -17.88
CA ALA A 65 -11.71 14.33 -18.35
C ALA A 65 -11.96 15.83 -18.64
N ARG A 66 -13.18 16.17 -19.10
CA ARG A 66 -13.59 17.56 -19.36
C ARG A 66 -13.99 18.35 -18.12
N VAL A 67 -14.15 17.73 -16.96
CA VAL A 67 -14.45 18.45 -15.71
C VAL A 67 -13.25 19.31 -15.33
N PRO A 68 -13.41 20.64 -15.15
CA PRO A 68 -12.32 21.52 -14.81
C PRO A 68 -11.56 21.06 -13.55
N GLY A 69 -10.22 21.24 -13.53
CA GLY A 69 -9.38 20.81 -12.42
C GLY A 69 -9.81 21.39 -11.07
N HIS A 70 -10.28 22.64 -11.02
CA HIS A 70 -10.77 23.24 -9.78
C HIS A 70 -12.05 22.58 -9.24
N GLU A 71 -12.91 22.08 -10.13
CA GLU A 71 -14.10 21.33 -9.72
C GLU A 71 -13.74 19.94 -9.21
N ARG A 72 -12.82 19.21 -9.89
CA ARG A 72 -12.28 17.94 -9.37
C ARG A 72 -11.65 18.14 -8.00
N ALA A 73 -10.86 19.22 -7.83
CA ALA A 73 -10.26 19.58 -6.55
C ALA A 73 -11.31 19.87 -5.46
N ARG A 74 -12.41 20.56 -5.80
CA ARG A 74 -13.52 20.81 -4.87
C ARG A 74 -14.18 19.51 -4.40
N ILE A 75 -14.43 18.59 -5.31
CA ILE A 75 -15.01 17.27 -5.01
C ILE A 75 -14.09 16.48 -4.09
N LEU A 76 -12.77 16.42 -4.39
CA LEU A 76 -11.81 15.68 -3.57
C LEU A 76 -11.67 16.27 -2.15
N ARG A 77 -11.69 17.60 -2.01
CA ARG A 77 -11.75 18.24 -0.68
C ARG A 77 -13.04 17.90 0.07
N GLY A 78 -14.17 17.92 -0.62
CA GLY A 78 -15.44 17.50 -0.04
C GLY A 78 -15.44 16.05 0.42
N ALA A 79 -14.78 15.15 -0.30
CA ALA A 79 -14.57 13.76 0.12
C ALA A 79 -13.69 13.68 1.38
N ALA A 80 -12.59 14.44 1.43
CA ALA A 80 -11.71 14.52 2.60
C ALA A 80 -12.47 14.98 3.85
N ASP A 81 -13.30 16.02 3.71
CA ASP A 81 -14.07 16.56 4.84
C ASP A 81 -15.13 15.57 5.35
N ARG A 82 -15.75 14.82 4.45
CA ARG A 82 -16.70 13.74 4.81
C ARG A 82 -15.99 12.58 5.51
N LEU A 83 -14.83 12.15 5.02
CA LEU A 83 -14.01 11.13 5.68
C LEU A 83 -13.56 11.58 7.07
N ALA A 84 -13.15 12.85 7.22
CA ALA A 84 -12.76 13.41 8.51
C ALA A 84 -13.94 13.44 9.49
N ALA A 85 -15.14 13.77 9.02
CA ALA A 85 -16.36 13.76 9.83
C ALA A 85 -16.79 12.34 10.26
N ASP A 86 -16.48 11.31 9.46
CA ASP A 86 -16.80 9.90 9.71
C ASP A 86 -15.61 9.11 10.31
N ARG A 87 -14.59 9.81 10.81
CA ARG A 87 -13.30 9.26 11.25
C ARG A 87 -13.43 8.05 12.17
N GLU A 88 -14.27 8.14 13.19
CA GLU A 88 -14.38 7.08 14.20
C GLU A 88 -15.10 5.84 13.64
N THR A 89 -16.17 6.03 12.86
CA THR A 89 -16.87 4.93 12.19
C THR A 89 -15.91 4.18 11.24
N MET A 90 -15.17 4.92 10.42
CA MET A 90 -14.18 4.34 9.49
C MET A 90 -13.06 3.60 10.24
N ALA A 91 -12.54 4.18 11.33
CA ALA A 91 -11.49 3.54 12.12
C ALA A 91 -11.97 2.23 12.77
N ARG A 92 -13.18 2.24 13.36
CA ARG A 92 -13.79 1.02 13.94
C ARG A 92 -14.07 -0.04 12.88
N LEU A 93 -14.50 0.37 11.69
CA LEU A 93 -14.71 -0.53 10.57
C LEU A 93 -13.41 -1.20 10.13
N ILE A 94 -12.33 -0.43 9.91
CA ILE A 94 -10.99 -0.94 9.60
C ILE A 94 -10.51 -1.90 10.69
N ALA A 95 -10.60 -1.49 11.97
CA ALA A 95 -10.16 -2.32 13.08
C ALA A 95 -10.89 -3.68 13.11
N SER A 96 -12.19 -3.68 12.82
CA SER A 96 -13.01 -4.90 12.81
C SER A 96 -12.75 -5.79 11.60
N GLU A 97 -12.59 -5.20 10.40
CA GLU A 97 -12.40 -5.99 9.16
C GLU A 97 -11.01 -6.64 9.09
N VAL A 98 -9.96 -5.96 9.57
CA VAL A 98 -8.58 -6.41 9.34
C VAL A 98 -7.75 -6.56 10.62
N GLY A 99 -8.35 -6.40 11.79
CA GLY A 99 -7.66 -6.60 13.07
C GLY A 99 -6.62 -5.52 13.41
N LYS A 100 -6.65 -4.37 12.74
CA LYS A 100 -5.74 -3.27 13.03
C LYS A 100 -6.10 -2.62 14.38
N PRO A 101 -5.14 -2.42 15.33
CA PRO A 101 -5.42 -1.68 16.54
C PRO A 101 -6.14 -0.37 16.27
N ILE A 102 -7.15 -0.05 17.05
CA ILE A 102 -8.02 1.12 16.81
C ILE A 102 -7.23 2.43 16.75
N THR A 103 -6.16 2.54 17.51
CA THR A 103 -5.25 3.68 17.49
C THR A 103 -4.58 3.85 16.13
N ASP A 104 -4.09 2.75 15.54
CA ASP A 104 -3.48 2.73 14.21
C ASP A 104 -4.53 2.92 13.11
N ALA A 105 -5.74 2.39 13.29
CA ALA A 105 -6.83 2.58 12.35
C ALA A 105 -7.26 4.05 12.23
N ARG A 106 -7.29 4.79 13.36
CA ARG A 106 -7.54 6.24 13.34
C ARG A 106 -6.46 7.00 12.57
N VAL A 107 -5.19 6.64 12.74
CA VAL A 107 -4.08 7.22 11.98
C VAL A 107 -4.23 6.92 10.48
N GLU A 108 -4.68 5.72 10.11
CA GLU A 108 -4.94 5.37 8.71
C GLU A 108 -6.02 6.27 8.09
N VAL A 109 -7.13 6.53 8.82
CA VAL A 109 -8.18 7.44 8.34
C VAL A 109 -7.64 8.86 8.18
N ASP A 110 -6.88 9.36 9.16
CA ASP A 110 -6.27 10.70 9.10
C ASP A 110 -5.34 10.85 7.89
N ARG A 111 -4.55 9.81 7.57
CA ARG A 111 -3.71 9.77 6.38
C ARG A 111 -4.53 9.77 5.09
N ALA A 112 -5.59 8.96 5.02
CA ALA A 112 -6.46 8.93 3.84
C ALA A 112 -7.12 10.31 3.59
N VAL A 113 -7.56 11.00 4.64
CA VAL A 113 -8.03 12.40 4.56
C VAL A 113 -6.95 13.30 3.96
N GLY A 114 -5.71 13.17 4.43
CA GLY A 114 -4.56 13.89 3.91
C GLY A 114 -4.32 13.62 2.42
N VAL A 115 -4.43 12.36 1.99
CA VAL A 115 -4.25 11.95 0.58
C VAL A 115 -5.25 12.65 -0.35
N TYR A 116 -6.54 12.75 0.01
CA TYR A 116 -7.53 13.45 -0.81
C TYR A 116 -7.29 14.98 -0.84
N ARG A 117 -6.85 15.57 0.27
CA ARG A 117 -6.47 17.00 0.32
C ARG A 117 -5.27 17.28 -0.57
N LEU A 118 -4.21 16.49 -0.43
CA LEU A 118 -3.00 16.60 -1.26
C LEU A 118 -3.32 16.38 -2.75
N ALA A 119 -4.15 15.39 -3.11
CA ALA A 119 -4.55 15.18 -4.49
C ALA A 119 -5.26 16.41 -5.10
N ALA A 120 -6.11 17.08 -4.30
CA ALA A 120 -6.77 18.30 -4.73
C ALA A 120 -5.80 19.48 -4.94
N GLU A 121 -4.70 19.52 -4.20
CA GLU A 121 -3.64 20.54 -4.34
C GLU A 121 -2.74 20.24 -5.55
N GLU A 122 -2.34 18.97 -5.74
CA GLU A 122 -1.43 18.54 -6.79
C GLU A 122 -2.01 18.71 -8.21
N ILE A 123 -3.33 18.83 -8.38
CA ILE A 123 -3.95 19.15 -9.69
C ILE A 123 -3.31 20.39 -10.32
N ARG A 124 -2.94 21.40 -9.50
CA ARG A 124 -2.31 22.64 -9.97
C ARG A 124 -0.87 22.43 -10.46
N GLN A 125 -0.23 21.33 -10.10
CA GLN A 125 1.13 20.99 -10.47
C GLN A 125 1.20 20.03 -11.67
N LEU A 126 0.04 19.56 -12.16
CA LEU A 126 -0.06 18.65 -13.30
C LEU A 126 -0.01 19.45 -14.60
N GLY A 127 1.12 20.10 -14.85
CA GLY A 127 1.36 20.90 -16.06
C GLY A 127 2.22 20.18 -17.08
N GLY A 128 2.34 20.80 -18.25
CA GLY A 128 3.31 20.43 -19.28
C GLY A 128 4.55 21.33 -19.23
N GLU A 129 5.42 21.16 -20.21
CA GLU A 129 6.67 21.88 -20.41
C GLU A 129 6.60 22.74 -21.67
N SER A 130 7.30 23.87 -21.69
CA SER A 130 7.48 24.71 -22.88
C SER A 130 8.93 24.58 -23.37
N PHE A 131 9.13 24.49 -24.68
CA PHE A 131 10.44 24.28 -25.27
C PHE A 131 10.79 25.46 -26.21
N PRO A 132 12.02 26.00 -26.14
CA PRO A 132 12.50 27.00 -27.07
C PRO A 132 12.76 26.32 -28.43
N ALA A 133 11.82 26.49 -29.37
CA ALA A 133 11.88 25.80 -30.66
C ALA A 133 13.09 26.25 -31.50
N ASP A 134 13.48 27.53 -31.42
CA ASP A 134 14.61 28.12 -32.12
C ASP A 134 15.99 27.60 -31.65
N ALA A 135 16.04 26.91 -30.50
CA ALA A 135 17.27 26.25 -30.05
C ALA A 135 17.59 24.93 -30.81
N TYR A 136 16.69 24.47 -31.68
CA TYR A 136 16.87 23.24 -32.46
C TYR A 136 17.08 23.60 -33.96
N GLU A 137 18.16 23.09 -34.56
CA GLU A 137 18.47 23.32 -35.98
C GLU A 137 17.47 22.65 -36.92
N ARG A 138 16.80 21.57 -36.47
CA ARG A 138 15.85 20.80 -37.30
C ARG A 138 14.54 20.54 -36.55
N PRO A 139 13.41 20.53 -37.30
CA PRO A 139 13.24 20.88 -38.70
C PRO A 139 13.50 22.40 -38.95
N ALA A 140 13.79 22.80 -40.18
CA ALA A 140 13.95 24.22 -40.54
C ALA A 140 12.69 25.01 -40.26
N GLY A 141 12.82 26.32 -39.96
CA GLY A 141 11.71 27.21 -39.62
C GLY A 141 11.23 27.08 -38.19
N ASN A 142 12.07 26.56 -37.28
CA ASN A 142 11.74 26.44 -35.85
C ASN A 142 11.57 27.81 -35.16
N GLU A 143 12.18 28.87 -35.67
CA GLU A 143 11.98 30.26 -35.21
C GLU A 143 10.52 30.72 -35.31
N ASN A 144 9.71 30.03 -36.11
CA ASN A 144 8.29 30.32 -36.31
C ASN A 144 7.38 29.30 -35.60
N ARG A 145 7.92 28.56 -34.61
CA ARG A 145 7.15 27.55 -33.90
C ARG A 145 7.09 27.81 -32.40
N PHE A 146 5.95 27.46 -31.80
CA PHE A 146 5.79 27.37 -30.37
C PHE A 146 5.55 25.90 -30.01
N LEU A 147 6.38 25.34 -29.12
CA LEU A 147 6.34 23.95 -28.71
C LEU A 147 6.03 23.85 -27.23
N PHE A 148 5.05 23.04 -26.90
CA PHE A 148 4.73 22.73 -25.51
C PHE A 148 4.12 21.34 -25.37
N THR A 149 4.16 20.78 -24.15
CA THR A 149 3.44 19.56 -23.84
C THR A 149 2.24 19.86 -22.98
N VAL A 150 1.25 18.98 -23.06
CA VAL A 150 0.11 18.89 -22.14
C VAL A 150 0.06 17.47 -21.58
N ARG A 151 -0.66 17.32 -20.46
CA ARG A 151 -0.92 16.00 -19.88
C ARG A 151 -2.40 15.68 -20.01
N ASP A 152 -2.70 14.67 -20.81
CA ASP A 152 -4.05 14.15 -20.96
C ASP A 152 -4.29 13.00 -19.97
N PRO A 153 -5.51 12.83 -19.41
CA PRO A 153 -5.85 11.63 -18.65
C PRO A 153 -5.58 10.35 -19.46
N ILE A 154 -5.06 9.30 -18.81
CA ILE A 154 -4.75 8.04 -19.51
C ILE A 154 -6.01 7.24 -19.87
N GLY A 155 -7.12 7.45 -19.16
CA GLY A 155 -8.36 6.71 -19.30
C GLY A 155 -8.70 5.86 -18.08
N VAL A 156 -9.43 4.77 -18.24
CA VAL A 156 -9.91 3.93 -17.12
C VAL A 156 -8.76 3.36 -16.31
N VAL A 157 -8.74 3.66 -15.00
CA VAL A 157 -7.80 3.13 -14.02
C VAL A 157 -8.48 2.03 -13.18
N VAL A 158 -7.86 0.87 -13.09
CA VAL A 158 -8.25 -0.19 -12.16
C VAL A 158 -7.41 -0.08 -10.89
N ALA A 159 -8.06 0.17 -9.75
CA ALA A 159 -7.44 0.31 -8.44
C ALA A 159 -7.66 -0.95 -7.60
N ILE A 160 -6.61 -1.75 -7.38
CA ILE A 160 -6.68 -3.00 -6.59
C ILE A 160 -5.97 -2.79 -5.27
N GLY A 161 -6.70 -2.88 -4.16
CA GLY A 161 -6.20 -2.62 -2.81
C GLY A 161 -5.92 -3.86 -1.99
N PRO A 162 -4.96 -3.78 -1.04
CA PRO A 162 -4.61 -4.82 -0.09
C PRO A 162 -5.50 -4.78 1.16
N PHE A 163 -5.29 -5.71 2.08
CA PHE A 163 -6.04 -5.73 3.35
C PHE A 163 -5.40 -4.87 4.44
N ASN A 164 -4.07 -4.71 4.42
CA ASN A 164 -3.35 -4.14 5.56
C ASN A 164 -3.55 -2.63 5.77
N PHE A 165 -3.81 -1.88 4.71
CA PHE A 165 -4.25 -0.47 4.76
C PHE A 165 -5.41 -0.29 3.77
N PRO A 166 -6.60 -0.84 4.10
CA PRO A 166 -7.71 -0.97 3.13
C PRO A 166 -8.28 0.38 2.68
N LEU A 167 -8.16 1.42 3.50
CA LEU A 167 -8.56 2.77 3.16
C LEU A 167 -7.42 3.58 2.53
N ASN A 168 -6.27 3.67 3.23
CA ASN A 168 -5.21 4.59 2.80
C ASN A 168 -4.55 4.15 1.48
N LEU A 169 -4.24 2.85 1.31
CA LEU A 169 -3.63 2.39 0.06
C LEU A 169 -4.61 2.39 -1.12
N LEU A 170 -5.91 2.23 -0.89
CA LEU A 170 -6.90 2.51 -1.93
C LEU A 170 -6.95 4.00 -2.27
N SER A 171 -6.89 4.88 -1.26
CA SER A 171 -6.88 6.33 -1.47
C SER A 171 -5.70 6.78 -2.32
N HIS A 172 -4.51 6.18 -2.15
CA HIS A 172 -3.33 6.43 -2.99
C HIS A 172 -3.48 6.05 -4.47
N LYS A 173 -4.52 5.27 -4.82
CA LYS A 173 -4.85 4.87 -6.18
C LYS A 173 -6.03 5.67 -6.73
N VAL A 174 -7.06 5.82 -5.93
CA VAL A 174 -8.33 6.46 -6.32
C VAL A 174 -8.17 7.98 -6.41
N ALA A 175 -7.56 8.62 -5.41
CA ALA A 175 -7.45 10.08 -5.37
C ALA A 175 -6.61 10.64 -6.54
N PRO A 176 -5.39 10.13 -6.83
CA PRO A 176 -4.62 10.62 -7.97
C PRO A 176 -5.28 10.33 -9.32
N ALA A 177 -5.96 9.19 -9.49
CA ALA A 177 -6.69 8.87 -10.71
C ALA A 177 -7.81 9.87 -10.97
N LEU A 178 -8.66 10.12 -9.98
CA LEU A 178 -9.75 11.10 -10.07
C LEU A 178 -9.21 12.52 -10.26
N ALA A 179 -8.13 12.90 -9.56
CA ALA A 179 -7.47 14.20 -9.70
C ALA A 179 -6.94 14.42 -11.12
N ALA A 180 -6.32 13.40 -11.70
CA ALA A 180 -5.79 13.44 -13.07
C ALA A 180 -6.89 13.42 -14.16
N GLY A 181 -8.16 13.18 -13.79
CA GLY A 181 -9.28 13.16 -14.74
C GLY A 181 -9.64 11.78 -15.27
N ASN A 182 -9.19 10.71 -14.60
CA ASN A 182 -9.47 9.33 -14.97
C ASN A 182 -10.65 8.76 -14.19
N PRO A 183 -11.59 8.04 -14.81
CA PRO A 183 -12.57 7.22 -14.09
C PRO A 183 -11.87 5.99 -13.48
N VAL A 184 -12.44 5.47 -12.38
CA VAL A 184 -11.82 4.43 -11.57
C VAL A 184 -12.75 3.26 -11.33
N VAL A 185 -12.22 2.05 -11.52
CA VAL A 185 -12.85 0.82 -11.03
C VAL A 185 -12.03 0.30 -9.85
N VAL A 186 -12.63 0.30 -8.67
CA VAL A 186 -12.03 -0.16 -7.42
C VAL A 186 -12.33 -1.64 -7.22
N LYS A 187 -11.29 -2.42 -7.01
CA LYS A 187 -11.39 -3.79 -6.51
C LYS A 187 -10.69 -3.88 -5.15
N PRO A 188 -11.43 -3.76 -4.05
CA PRO A 188 -10.84 -3.93 -2.72
C PRO A 188 -10.46 -5.38 -2.46
N THR A 189 -9.73 -5.61 -1.38
CA THR A 189 -9.59 -6.95 -0.80
C THR A 189 -10.95 -7.51 -0.36
N SER A 190 -11.13 -8.81 -0.46
CA SER A 190 -12.34 -9.46 0.07
C SER A 190 -12.37 -9.48 1.61
N ALA A 191 -11.25 -9.22 2.28
CA ALA A 191 -11.18 -9.16 3.74
C ALA A 191 -11.70 -7.83 4.31
N ALA A 192 -11.64 -6.73 3.54
CA ALA A 192 -12.11 -5.41 3.99
C ALA A 192 -12.96 -4.71 2.92
N PRO A 193 -14.10 -5.30 2.54
CA PRO A 193 -14.98 -4.72 1.51
C PRO A 193 -15.75 -3.51 2.01
N PHE A 194 -16.21 -3.50 3.27
CA PHE A 194 -17.08 -2.46 3.80
C PHE A 194 -16.36 -1.11 3.91
N THR A 195 -15.07 -1.12 4.26
CA THR A 195 -14.23 0.09 4.21
C THR A 195 -14.22 0.74 2.83
N ALA A 196 -14.08 -0.05 1.75
CA ALA A 196 -14.08 0.47 0.39
C ALA A 196 -15.48 0.92 -0.07
N LEU A 197 -16.54 0.21 0.32
CA LEU A 197 -17.93 0.60 0.03
C LEU A 197 -18.28 1.91 0.73
N ARG A 198 -17.87 2.09 2.00
CA ARG A 198 -18.06 3.33 2.73
C ARG A 198 -17.29 4.51 2.12
N LEU A 199 -16.06 4.27 1.62
CA LEU A 199 -15.32 5.25 0.84
C LEU A 199 -16.09 5.69 -0.41
N ALA A 200 -16.72 4.76 -1.13
CA ALA A 200 -17.53 5.09 -2.31
C ALA A 200 -18.75 5.94 -1.95
N GLU A 201 -19.39 5.73 -0.79
CA GLU A 201 -20.47 6.59 -0.30
C GLU A 201 -19.98 8.03 -0.10
N HIS A 202 -18.82 8.22 0.55
CA HIS A 202 -18.25 9.55 0.78
C HIS A 202 -17.88 10.26 -0.52
N LEU A 203 -17.26 9.57 -1.46
CA LEU A 203 -16.91 10.12 -2.78
C LEU A 203 -18.14 10.51 -3.58
N THR A 204 -19.15 9.65 -3.61
CA THR A 204 -20.44 9.93 -4.28
C THR A 204 -21.13 11.13 -3.65
N ALA A 205 -21.24 11.18 -2.32
CA ALA A 205 -21.83 12.29 -1.60
C ALA A 205 -21.05 13.61 -1.72
N ALA A 206 -19.75 13.56 -2.07
CA ALA A 206 -18.94 14.73 -2.41
C ALA A 206 -19.18 15.25 -3.83
N GLY A 207 -19.87 14.47 -4.67
CA GLY A 207 -20.27 14.90 -6.02
C GLY A 207 -19.52 14.22 -7.17
N ILE A 208 -18.91 13.05 -6.95
CA ILE A 208 -18.40 12.22 -8.06
C ILE A 208 -19.59 11.82 -8.95
N PRO A 209 -19.54 12.09 -10.26
CA PRO A 209 -20.64 11.74 -11.15
C PRO A 209 -20.84 10.21 -11.26
N PRO A 210 -22.10 9.77 -11.53
CA PRO A 210 -22.38 8.36 -11.80
C PRO A 210 -21.46 7.78 -12.89
N GLY A 211 -20.94 6.56 -12.66
CA GLY A 211 -20.09 5.85 -13.58
C GLY A 211 -18.58 6.21 -13.51
N VAL A 212 -18.21 7.37 -12.98
CA VAL A 212 -16.79 7.76 -12.80
C VAL A 212 -16.09 6.93 -11.74
N LEU A 213 -16.81 6.52 -10.71
CA LEU A 213 -16.35 5.60 -9.68
C LEU A 213 -17.22 4.35 -9.69
N ASN A 214 -16.58 3.18 -9.71
CA ASN A 214 -17.23 1.88 -9.60
C ASN A 214 -16.49 1.02 -8.57
N VAL A 215 -17.20 0.20 -7.80
CA VAL A 215 -16.60 -0.71 -6.80
C VAL A 215 -17.14 -2.11 -6.99
N VAL A 216 -16.25 -3.05 -7.27
CA VAL A 216 -16.57 -4.48 -7.42
C VAL A 216 -15.77 -5.30 -6.41
N VAL A 217 -16.48 -5.98 -5.52
CA VAL A 217 -15.90 -6.86 -4.51
C VAL A 217 -15.92 -8.29 -5.03
N GLY A 218 -14.78 -8.95 -5.04
CA GLY A 218 -14.70 -10.32 -5.56
C GLY A 218 -13.29 -10.89 -5.50
N PRO A 219 -13.11 -12.16 -5.89
CA PRO A 219 -11.82 -12.83 -5.91
C PRO A 219 -10.86 -12.17 -6.89
N GLY A 220 -9.55 -12.43 -6.71
CA GLY A 220 -8.52 -11.98 -7.66
C GLY A 220 -8.73 -12.61 -9.04
N ASP A 221 -8.95 -13.90 -9.07
CA ASP A 221 -9.30 -14.70 -10.22
C ASP A 221 -10.73 -15.25 -10.00
N PRO A 222 -11.66 -15.07 -10.99
CA PRO A 222 -11.48 -14.45 -12.30
C PRO A 222 -11.83 -12.94 -12.37
N VAL A 223 -12.34 -12.32 -11.30
CA VAL A 223 -12.89 -10.95 -11.33
C VAL A 223 -11.79 -9.90 -11.55
N GLY A 224 -10.69 -10.01 -10.82
CA GLY A 224 -9.54 -9.10 -10.98
C GLY A 224 -8.91 -9.23 -12.36
N ASP A 225 -8.76 -10.46 -12.86
CA ASP A 225 -8.22 -10.74 -14.18
C ASP A 225 -9.09 -10.14 -15.31
N ALA A 226 -10.42 -10.25 -15.18
CA ALA A 226 -11.35 -9.63 -16.12
C ALA A 226 -11.21 -8.09 -16.17
N LEU A 227 -10.97 -7.44 -15.04
CA LEU A 227 -10.69 -6.00 -14.98
C LEU A 227 -9.35 -5.64 -15.63
N VAL A 228 -8.29 -6.40 -15.36
CA VAL A 228 -6.96 -6.18 -15.94
C VAL A 228 -7.00 -6.31 -17.46
N GLU A 229 -7.68 -7.33 -17.99
CA GLU A 229 -7.72 -7.63 -19.41
C GLU A 229 -8.77 -6.79 -20.18
N HIS A 230 -9.71 -6.12 -19.49
CA HIS A 230 -10.78 -5.37 -20.13
C HIS A 230 -10.25 -4.33 -21.13
N PRO A 231 -10.77 -4.25 -22.37
CA PRO A 231 -10.22 -3.36 -23.41
C PRO A 231 -10.16 -1.88 -23.02
N ALA A 232 -11.09 -1.40 -22.21
CA ALA A 232 -11.12 -0.02 -21.74
C ALA A 232 -10.09 0.28 -20.64
N THR A 233 -9.61 -0.72 -19.90
CA THR A 233 -8.58 -0.51 -18.86
C THR A 233 -7.28 -0.04 -19.50
N ARG A 234 -6.76 1.11 -19.06
CA ARG A 234 -5.50 1.70 -19.53
C ARG A 234 -4.36 1.53 -18.55
N LEU A 235 -4.67 1.60 -17.26
CA LEU A 235 -3.70 1.45 -16.19
C LEU A 235 -4.25 0.62 -15.04
N VAL A 236 -3.41 -0.26 -14.47
CA VAL A 236 -3.71 -1.01 -13.25
C VAL A 236 -2.78 -0.53 -12.14
N SER A 237 -3.35 0.03 -11.07
CA SER A 237 -2.64 0.35 -9.84
C SER A 237 -2.97 -0.70 -8.78
N PHE A 238 -1.95 -1.44 -8.37
CA PHE A 238 -2.06 -2.61 -7.49
C PHE A 238 -1.15 -2.49 -6.28
N THR A 239 -1.65 -2.90 -5.11
CA THR A 239 -0.82 -3.23 -3.95
C THR A 239 -1.23 -4.60 -3.42
N GLY A 240 -0.24 -5.47 -3.19
CA GLY A 240 -0.48 -6.82 -2.68
C GLY A 240 0.74 -7.74 -2.78
N SER A 241 0.51 -9.06 -2.84
CA SER A 241 1.61 -10.01 -2.92
C SER A 241 2.37 -9.95 -4.24
N THR A 242 3.66 -10.25 -4.20
CA THR A 242 4.56 -10.26 -5.37
C THR A 242 4.08 -11.23 -6.46
N SER A 243 3.56 -12.40 -6.08
CA SER A 243 3.05 -13.37 -7.04
C SER A 243 1.85 -12.86 -7.83
N VAL A 244 0.92 -12.16 -7.15
CA VAL A 244 -0.25 -11.56 -7.81
C VAL A 244 0.17 -10.36 -8.67
N GLY A 245 1.11 -9.51 -8.19
CA GLY A 245 1.60 -8.38 -8.97
C GLY A 245 2.30 -8.81 -10.27
N LYS A 246 3.12 -9.86 -10.21
CA LYS A 246 3.74 -10.46 -11.41
C LYS A 246 2.69 -10.96 -12.42
N ARG A 247 1.64 -11.63 -11.94
CA ARG A 247 0.52 -12.07 -12.80
C ARG A 247 -0.21 -10.89 -13.44
N ILE A 248 -0.45 -9.82 -12.69
CA ILE A 248 -1.06 -8.59 -13.22
C ILE A 248 -0.15 -7.97 -14.29
N ALA A 249 1.15 -7.86 -14.04
CA ALA A 249 2.11 -7.32 -14.99
C ALA A 249 2.14 -8.11 -16.30
N GLU A 250 2.15 -9.45 -16.22
CA GLU A 250 2.10 -10.35 -17.38
C GLU A 250 0.83 -10.10 -18.21
N ARG A 251 -0.35 -10.07 -17.57
CA ARG A 251 -1.63 -9.85 -18.26
C ARG A 251 -1.74 -8.46 -18.86
N ALA A 252 -1.37 -7.43 -18.10
CA ALA A 252 -1.38 -6.04 -18.57
C ALA A 252 -0.41 -5.84 -19.75
N GLY A 253 0.77 -6.45 -19.68
CA GLY A 253 1.81 -6.37 -20.75
C GLY A 253 1.34 -6.95 -22.08
N ARG A 254 0.53 -8.02 -22.10
CA ARG A 254 -0.07 -8.58 -23.32
C ARG A 254 -0.94 -7.57 -24.09
N HIS A 255 -1.42 -6.54 -23.42
CA HIS A 255 -2.31 -5.51 -23.96
C HIS A 255 -1.68 -4.11 -23.94
N ALA A 256 -0.36 -4.01 -23.73
CA ALA A 256 0.40 -2.75 -23.63
C ALA A 256 -0.19 -1.76 -22.60
N LYS A 257 -0.81 -2.26 -21.52
CA LYS A 257 -1.36 -1.43 -20.43
C LYS A 257 -0.27 -1.05 -19.44
N ARG A 258 -0.37 0.16 -18.87
CA ARG A 258 0.49 0.57 -17.77
C ARG A 258 0.14 -0.13 -16.46
N VAL A 259 1.16 -0.28 -15.62
CA VAL A 259 0.99 -0.80 -14.26
C VAL A 259 1.78 0.05 -13.27
N ILE A 260 1.18 0.29 -12.10
CA ILE A 260 1.85 0.75 -10.88
C ILE A 260 1.69 -0.39 -9.89
N LEU A 261 2.79 -1.04 -9.53
CA LEU A 261 2.78 -2.22 -8.67
C LEU A 261 3.56 -1.94 -7.40
N GLU A 262 2.89 -2.08 -6.25
CA GLU A 262 3.46 -2.05 -4.93
C GLU A 262 3.33 -3.45 -4.32
N MET A 263 4.47 -4.13 -4.15
CA MET A 263 4.51 -5.55 -3.77
C MET A 263 5.24 -5.77 -2.44
N GLY A 264 5.55 -7.01 -2.13
CA GLY A 264 6.23 -7.38 -0.90
C GLY A 264 7.65 -6.81 -0.79
N GLY A 265 8.19 -6.85 0.42
CA GLY A 265 9.55 -6.44 0.74
C GLY A 265 10.14 -7.28 1.86
N LEU A 266 11.47 -7.36 1.92
CA LEU A 266 12.27 -7.92 3.01
C LEU A 266 13.21 -6.84 3.53
N ASP A 267 12.64 -5.76 4.02
CA ASP A 267 13.32 -4.50 4.29
C ASP A 267 14.36 -4.65 5.41
N PRO A 268 15.64 -4.34 5.11
CA PRO A 268 16.71 -4.41 6.11
C PRO A 268 16.73 -3.13 6.96
N LEU A 269 16.93 -3.33 8.27
CA LEU A 269 17.34 -2.30 9.20
C LEU A 269 18.77 -2.60 9.63
N VAL A 270 19.74 -1.79 9.20
CA VAL A 270 21.16 -1.93 9.49
C VAL A 270 21.52 -1.10 10.71
N VAL A 271 22.06 -1.74 11.74
CA VAL A 271 22.43 -1.10 13.01
C VAL A 271 23.93 -1.19 13.20
N LEU A 272 24.61 -0.05 13.09
CA LEU A 272 26.06 0.02 13.27
C LEU A 272 26.43 0.09 14.77
N GLU A 273 27.70 -0.16 15.08
CA GLU A 273 28.23 -0.26 16.43
C GLU A 273 28.07 1.02 17.26
N ASP A 274 27.99 2.18 16.60
CA ASP A 274 27.84 3.50 17.23
C ASP A 274 26.38 3.96 17.37
N ALA A 275 25.41 3.15 16.91
CA ALA A 275 24.01 3.51 16.92
C ALA A 275 23.47 3.73 18.36
N PRO A 276 22.58 4.72 18.57
CA PRO A 276 21.98 4.97 19.89
C PRO A 276 20.97 3.87 20.22
N LEU A 277 21.36 2.93 21.08
CA LEU A 277 20.63 1.68 21.33
C LEU A 277 19.14 1.88 21.65
N ASP A 278 18.79 2.76 22.58
CA ASP A 278 17.39 2.97 23.00
C ASP A 278 16.52 3.50 21.84
N ALA A 279 17.07 4.41 21.05
CA ALA A 279 16.37 4.97 19.89
C ALA A 279 16.11 3.90 18.83
N VAL A 280 17.11 3.05 18.54
CA VAL A 280 17.02 1.96 17.57
C VAL A 280 16.02 0.90 18.04
N VAL A 281 16.06 0.50 19.31
CA VAL A 281 15.10 -0.46 19.88
C VAL A 281 13.68 0.08 19.77
N GLY A 282 13.44 1.34 20.15
CA GLY A 282 12.14 1.98 20.03
C GLY A 282 11.63 2.06 18.59
N ALA A 283 12.52 2.37 17.64
CA ALA A 283 12.19 2.39 16.21
C ALA A 283 11.91 0.99 15.66
N THR A 284 12.70 -0.02 16.08
CA THR A 284 12.48 -1.42 15.69
C THR A 284 11.14 -1.94 16.19
N VAL A 285 10.76 -1.63 17.43
CA VAL A 285 9.43 -2.01 17.97
C VAL A 285 8.31 -1.46 17.08
N ARG A 286 8.35 -0.17 16.73
CA ARG A 286 7.34 0.44 15.84
C ARG A 286 7.43 -0.12 14.42
N GLY A 287 8.64 -0.29 13.90
CA GLY A 287 8.89 -0.73 12.53
C GLY A 287 8.57 -2.21 12.27
N THR A 288 8.70 -3.08 13.28
CA THR A 288 8.50 -4.53 13.14
C THR A 288 7.19 -5.02 13.73
N PHE A 289 6.75 -4.48 14.88
CA PHE A 289 5.58 -5.00 15.60
C PHE A 289 4.32 -4.16 15.39
N GLY A 290 4.44 -2.90 14.92
CA GLY A 290 3.27 -2.06 14.58
C GLY A 290 2.34 -2.78 13.62
N TYR A 291 1.04 -2.73 13.90
CA TYR A 291 0.02 -3.48 13.16
C TYR A 291 0.40 -4.96 12.96
N SER A 292 0.93 -5.60 14.01
CA SER A 292 1.33 -7.02 13.99
C SER A 292 2.32 -7.38 12.88
N GLY A 293 3.16 -6.44 12.45
CA GLY A 293 4.13 -6.63 11.37
C GLY A 293 3.53 -6.81 9.97
N GLN A 294 2.23 -6.60 9.80
CA GLN A 294 1.52 -6.73 8.51
C GLN A 294 1.69 -5.49 7.63
N VAL A 295 2.91 -5.00 7.52
CA VAL A 295 3.30 -3.81 6.76
C VAL A 295 4.34 -4.19 5.72
N CYS A 296 4.13 -3.81 4.47
CA CYS A 296 5.07 -4.10 3.37
C CYS A 296 6.48 -3.54 3.67
N THR A 297 6.56 -2.39 4.34
CA THR A 297 7.79 -1.72 4.76
C THR A 297 8.19 -2.00 6.21
N ALA A 298 7.67 -3.04 6.86
CA ALA A 298 8.15 -3.43 8.18
C ALA A 298 9.64 -3.79 8.13
N SER A 299 10.38 -3.52 9.23
CA SER A 299 11.77 -3.95 9.38
C SER A 299 11.80 -5.49 9.56
N LYS A 300 12.05 -6.22 8.48
CA LYS A 300 11.92 -7.70 8.44
C LYS A 300 13.25 -8.43 8.53
N ARG A 301 14.39 -7.70 8.42
CA ARG A 301 15.74 -8.23 8.60
C ARG A 301 16.55 -7.22 9.43
N LEU A 302 16.83 -7.56 10.67
CA LEU A 302 17.58 -6.70 11.58
C LEU A 302 19.06 -7.07 11.48
N LEU A 303 19.81 -6.31 10.69
CA LEU A 303 21.24 -6.52 10.51
C LEU A 303 21.98 -5.72 11.59
N VAL A 304 22.49 -6.39 12.63
CA VAL A 304 23.05 -5.74 13.82
C VAL A 304 24.53 -6.04 13.94
N HIS A 305 25.35 -5.01 14.14
CA HIS A 305 26.78 -5.19 14.37
C HIS A 305 27.02 -6.05 15.62
N GLU A 306 27.90 -7.05 15.52
CA GLU A 306 28.09 -8.09 16.55
C GLU A 306 28.41 -7.51 17.92
N SER A 307 29.16 -6.39 17.98
CA SER A 307 29.59 -5.77 19.26
C SER A 307 28.41 -5.23 20.11
N ILE A 308 27.25 -4.98 19.51
CA ILE A 308 26.06 -4.48 20.21
C ILE A 308 24.88 -5.44 20.12
N ALA A 309 24.98 -6.53 19.36
CA ALA A 309 23.87 -7.43 19.06
C ALA A 309 23.26 -8.06 20.33
N ASP A 310 24.08 -8.47 21.32
CA ASP A 310 23.58 -9.03 22.58
C ASP A 310 22.76 -8.01 23.39
N ALA A 311 23.25 -6.76 23.46
CA ALA A 311 22.53 -5.71 24.18
C ALA A 311 21.22 -5.34 23.45
N PHE A 312 21.29 -5.21 22.12
CA PHE A 312 20.14 -4.93 21.29
C PHE A 312 19.09 -6.04 21.39
N GLY A 313 19.49 -7.31 21.24
CA GLY A 313 18.59 -8.46 21.31
C GLY A 313 17.87 -8.57 22.65
N ARG A 314 18.59 -8.38 23.77
CA ARG A 314 17.99 -8.37 25.12
C ARG A 314 16.98 -7.22 25.29
N ALA A 315 17.35 -6.00 24.91
CA ALA A 315 16.48 -4.84 25.04
C ALA A 315 15.23 -4.96 24.16
N LEU A 316 15.39 -5.44 22.91
CA LEU A 316 14.26 -5.66 21.99
C LEU A 316 13.32 -6.75 22.51
N ALA A 317 13.86 -7.86 23.04
CA ALA A 317 13.08 -8.96 23.63
C ALA A 317 12.30 -8.50 24.88
N GLU A 318 12.87 -7.67 25.73
CA GLU A 318 12.17 -7.08 26.88
C GLU A 318 10.98 -6.21 26.41
N ARG A 319 11.22 -5.33 25.45
CA ARG A 319 10.16 -4.50 24.84
C ARG A 319 9.09 -5.34 24.17
N ALA A 320 9.46 -6.39 23.44
CA ALA A 320 8.50 -7.28 22.78
C ALA A 320 7.57 -7.98 23.79
N ARG A 321 8.11 -8.42 24.95
CA ARG A 321 7.31 -9.03 26.02
C ARG A 321 6.37 -8.04 26.71
N SER A 322 6.69 -6.75 26.74
CA SER A 322 5.87 -5.72 27.37
C SER A 322 4.69 -5.25 26.51
N LEU A 323 4.69 -5.56 25.20
CA LEU A 323 3.63 -5.15 24.28
C LEU A 323 2.30 -5.86 24.60
N ARG A 324 1.22 -5.10 24.64
CA ARG A 324 -0.13 -5.65 24.87
C ARG A 324 -0.69 -6.24 23.58
N VAL A 325 -0.76 -7.57 23.55
CA VAL A 325 -1.48 -8.32 22.51
C VAL A 325 -2.94 -8.39 22.88
N GLY A 326 -3.85 -7.99 21.99
CA GLY A 326 -5.27 -7.98 22.31
C GLY A 326 -6.19 -7.70 21.11
N PRO A 327 -7.52 -7.68 21.35
CA PRO A 327 -8.52 -7.36 20.33
C PRO A 327 -8.30 -5.96 19.75
N ALA A 328 -8.53 -5.80 18.45
CA ALA A 328 -8.25 -4.57 17.71
C ALA A 328 -9.02 -3.34 18.23
N LEU A 329 -10.24 -3.52 18.76
CA LEU A 329 -11.08 -2.43 19.27
C LEU A 329 -10.74 -2.01 20.71
N ASP A 330 -9.84 -2.71 21.40
CA ASP A 330 -9.37 -2.30 22.72
C ASP A 330 -8.33 -1.18 22.58
N GLU A 331 -8.60 -0.04 23.19
CA GLU A 331 -7.73 1.16 23.15
C GLU A 331 -6.31 0.93 23.69
N GLN A 332 -6.11 -0.10 24.46
CA GLN A 332 -4.82 -0.44 25.04
C GLN A 332 -4.07 -1.50 24.24
N THR A 333 -4.65 -2.03 23.15
CA THR A 333 -3.99 -2.99 22.30
C THR A 333 -2.90 -2.31 21.48
N GLU A 334 -1.67 -2.81 21.59
CA GLU A 334 -0.51 -2.37 20.80
C GLU A 334 -0.25 -3.33 19.63
N VAL A 335 -0.55 -4.62 19.81
CA VAL A 335 -0.39 -5.66 18.77
C VAL A 335 -1.73 -6.40 18.64
N GLY A 336 -2.40 -6.18 17.52
CA GLY A 336 -3.67 -6.82 17.19
C GLY A 336 -3.48 -8.25 16.66
N PRO A 337 -4.55 -8.88 16.16
CA PRO A 337 -4.44 -10.15 15.44
C PRO A 337 -3.75 -9.99 14.08
N VAL A 338 -3.23 -11.08 13.54
CA VAL A 338 -2.96 -11.19 12.11
C VAL A 338 -4.28 -11.49 11.38
N ILE A 339 -4.31 -11.32 10.05
CA ILE A 339 -5.55 -11.32 9.26
C ILE A 339 -6.36 -12.62 9.37
N ASP A 340 -5.69 -13.78 9.49
CA ASP A 340 -6.34 -15.09 9.52
C ASP A 340 -5.47 -16.18 10.16
N GLY A 341 -6.07 -17.35 10.36
CA GLY A 341 -5.39 -18.53 10.90
C GLY A 341 -4.26 -19.05 10.01
N ALA A 342 -4.39 -18.93 8.68
CA ALA A 342 -3.34 -19.35 7.74
C ALA A 342 -2.08 -18.48 7.90
N SER A 343 -2.24 -17.21 8.23
CA SER A 343 -1.13 -16.32 8.58
C SER A 343 -0.44 -16.78 9.87
N VAL A 344 -1.18 -17.21 10.89
CA VAL A 344 -0.60 -17.79 12.12
C VAL A 344 0.23 -19.04 11.81
N GLU A 345 -0.31 -19.97 11.02
CA GLU A 345 0.39 -21.20 10.62
C GLU A 345 1.67 -20.91 9.83
N ARG A 346 1.64 -19.92 8.94
CA ARG A 346 2.83 -19.45 8.22
C ARG A 346 3.90 -18.93 9.18
N LEU A 347 3.53 -18.14 10.17
CA LEU A 347 4.48 -17.60 11.15
C LEU A 347 5.08 -18.71 12.01
N GLU A 348 4.29 -19.69 12.44
CA GLU A 348 4.78 -20.87 13.16
C GLU A 348 5.82 -21.64 12.34
N ARG A 349 5.54 -21.89 11.06
CA ARG A 349 6.49 -22.54 10.13
C ARG A 349 7.80 -21.77 10.00
N LEU A 350 7.76 -20.46 9.87
CA LEU A 350 8.97 -19.62 9.74
C LEU A 350 9.83 -19.63 11.01
N VAL A 351 9.20 -19.60 12.18
CA VAL A 351 9.90 -19.64 13.46
C VAL A 351 10.49 -21.03 13.71
N GLU A 352 9.79 -22.09 13.37
CA GLU A 352 10.28 -23.46 13.55
C GLU A 352 11.46 -23.78 12.61
N ASP A 353 11.42 -23.30 11.35
CA ASP A 353 12.58 -23.40 10.44
C ASP A 353 13.80 -22.70 11.04
N ALA A 354 13.62 -21.46 11.57
CA ALA A 354 14.72 -20.72 12.18
C ALA A 354 15.31 -21.46 13.42
N ARG A 355 14.46 -22.03 14.28
CA ARG A 355 14.87 -22.87 15.43
C ARG A 355 15.66 -24.10 14.97
N GLY A 356 15.17 -24.79 13.94
CA GLY A 356 15.84 -25.95 13.35
C GLY A 356 17.23 -25.63 12.78
N ARG A 357 17.48 -24.34 12.48
CA ARG A 357 18.78 -23.79 12.01
C ARG A 357 19.59 -23.12 13.12
N SER A 358 19.30 -23.45 14.37
CA SER A 358 20.01 -22.96 15.57
C SER A 358 19.78 -21.49 15.92
N ALA A 359 18.78 -20.82 15.37
CA ALA A 359 18.38 -19.51 15.83
C ALA A 359 17.79 -19.58 17.25
N SER A 360 18.10 -18.60 18.08
CA SER A 360 17.61 -18.49 19.45
C SER A 360 16.33 -17.66 19.50
N VAL A 361 15.29 -18.16 20.17
CA VAL A 361 14.07 -17.38 20.42
C VAL A 361 14.21 -16.62 21.72
N LEU A 362 14.41 -15.29 21.63
CA LEU A 362 14.57 -14.41 22.79
C LEU A 362 13.21 -14.00 23.39
N ALA A 363 12.17 -13.88 22.57
CA ALA A 363 10.79 -13.61 23.00
C ALA A 363 9.77 -14.17 22.01
N GLY A 364 8.54 -14.46 22.48
CA GLY A 364 7.43 -14.91 21.63
C GLY A 364 7.62 -16.30 21.03
N GLY A 365 7.37 -16.44 19.74
CA GLY A 365 7.57 -17.67 18.97
C GLY A 365 6.39 -18.63 19.00
N SER A 366 5.18 -18.17 19.32
CA SER A 366 3.98 -19.00 19.36
C SER A 366 2.70 -18.19 19.18
N ARG A 367 1.63 -18.87 18.80
CA ARG A 367 0.28 -18.27 18.81
C ARG A 367 -0.18 -17.90 20.21
N VAL A 368 -1.05 -16.90 20.30
CA VAL A 368 -1.67 -16.46 21.55
C VAL A 368 -3.16 -16.77 21.49
N SER A 369 -3.67 -17.49 22.50
CA SER A 369 -5.08 -17.88 22.54
C SER A 369 -5.94 -16.77 23.16
N ILE A 370 -6.61 -15.97 22.32
CA ILE A 370 -7.53 -14.91 22.74
C ILE A 370 -8.83 -15.07 21.94
N ARG A 371 -9.95 -15.38 22.60
CA ARG A 371 -11.33 -15.30 22.07
C ARG A 371 -11.57 -15.93 20.69
N GLY A 372 -10.79 -16.93 20.27
CA GLY A 372 -10.93 -17.55 18.94
C GLY A 372 -10.33 -16.74 17.78
N GLY A 373 -9.63 -15.62 18.08
CA GLY A 373 -8.97 -14.80 17.08
C GLY A 373 -7.59 -15.31 16.65
N SER A 374 -7.03 -14.68 15.64
CA SER A 374 -5.79 -15.06 14.97
C SER A 374 -4.59 -14.28 15.54
N PHE A 375 -4.14 -14.58 16.75
CA PHE A 375 -3.07 -13.84 17.41
C PHE A 375 -1.75 -14.58 17.40
N TYR A 376 -0.67 -13.83 17.22
CA TYR A 376 0.71 -14.31 17.30
C TYR A 376 1.55 -13.39 18.19
N ALA A 377 2.38 -13.97 19.05
CA ALA A 377 3.19 -13.19 19.98
C ALA A 377 4.29 -12.41 19.25
N PRO A 378 4.55 -11.15 19.64
CA PRO A 378 5.73 -10.42 19.19
C PRO A 378 6.99 -11.26 19.43
N THR A 379 7.70 -11.61 18.34
CA THR A 379 8.75 -12.62 18.34
C THR A 379 10.09 -11.99 18.00
N VAL A 380 11.09 -12.25 18.83
CA VAL A 380 12.48 -11.86 18.58
C VAL A 380 13.34 -13.10 18.43
N LEU A 381 13.97 -13.25 17.27
CA LEU A 381 14.90 -14.32 16.93
C LEU A 381 16.31 -13.75 16.86
N ASP A 382 17.28 -14.45 17.43
CA ASP A 382 18.70 -14.06 17.37
C ASP A 382 19.55 -15.17 16.76
N HIS A 383 20.75 -14.81 16.28
CA HIS A 383 21.63 -15.74 15.55
C HIS A 383 20.94 -16.37 14.35
N VAL A 384 20.07 -15.61 13.66
CA VAL A 384 19.35 -16.13 12.50
C VAL A 384 20.29 -16.25 11.30
N PRO A 385 20.47 -17.43 10.71
CA PRO A 385 21.32 -17.60 9.56
C PRO A 385 20.66 -17.05 8.29
N GLU A 386 21.46 -16.62 7.32
CA GLU A 386 21.01 -15.99 6.07
C GLU A 386 20.12 -16.91 5.21
N ASP A 387 20.22 -18.24 5.38
CA ASP A 387 19.44 -19.21 4.64
C ASP A 387 18.13 -19.63 5.33
N ALA A 388 17.81 -19.08 6.52
CA ALA A 388 16.54 -19.31 7.18
C ALA A 388 15.35 -18.76 6.37
N LEU A 389 14.21 -19.46 6.40
CA LEU A 389 13.02 -19.05 5.66
C LEU A 389 12.54 -17.65 6.05
N VAL A 390 12.63 -17.29 7.33
CA VAL A 390 12.22 -15.96 7.83
C VAL A 390 13.05 -14.79 7.24
N VAL A 391 14.23 -15.08 6.66
CA VAL A 391 15.11 -14.11 5.98
C VAL A 391 14.86 -14.08 4.47
N ARG A 392 14.30 -15.16 3.90
CA ARG A 392 14.09 -15.33 2.46
C ARG A 392 12.64 -15.13 2.02
N GLU A 393 11.69 -15.45 2.88
CA GLU A 393 10.25 -15.27 2.67
C GLU A 393 9.74 -14.08 3.50
N GLU A 394 8.85 -13.28 2.95
CA GLU A 394 8.22 -12.18 3.68
C GLU A 394 7.36 -12.73 4.84
N PRO A 395 7.70 -12.47 6.13
CA PRO A 395 6.92 -12.98 7.26
C PRO A 395 5.50 -12.41 7.28
N PHE A 396 5.36 -11.12 6.99
CA PHE A 396 4.13 -10.35 7.09
C PHE A 396 3.40 -10.60 8.42
N GLY A 397 4.18 -10.51 9.49
CA GLY A 397 3.78 -10.81 10.86
C GLY A 397 4.79 -10.30 11.88
N PRO A 398 4.52 -10.38 13.20
CA PRO A 398 5.31 -9.73 14.24
C PRO A 398 6.58 -10.53 14.59
N ILE A 399 7.49 -10.69 13.64
CA ILE A 399 8.76 -11.40 13.81
C ILE A 399 9.93 -10.47 13.50
N ALA A 400 10.88 -10.39 14.43
CA ALA A 400 12.10 -9.60 14.40
C ALA A 400 13.33 -10.52 14.33
N PRO A 401 13.78 -10.97 13.15
CA PRO A 401 14.98 -11.79 13.02
C PRO A 401 16.25 -10.92 13.05
N ILE A 402 17.15 -11.22 13.96
CA ILE A 402 18.46 -10.55 14.11
C ILE A 402 19.51 -11.39 13.40
N LEU A 403 20.15 -10.78 12.40
CA LEU A 403 21.33 -11.28 11.69
C LEU A 403 22.51 -10.45 12.15
N ARG A 404 23.60 -11.11 12.53
CA ARG A 404 24.80 -10.44 13.04
C ARG A 404 25.82 -10.24 11.92
N PHE A 405 26.52 -9.11 11.95
CA PHE A 405 27.63 -8.84 11.04
C PHE A 405 28.79 -8.18 11.80
N SER A 406 30.02 -8.36 11.29
CA SER A 406 31.23 -7.71 11.84
C SER A 406 31.77 -6.63 10.90
N ALA A 407 31.69 -6.84 9.59
CA ALA A 407 32.14 -5.86 8.60
C ALA A 407 30.95 -5.18 7.91
N VAL A 408 31.06 -3.88 7.68
CA VAL A 408 30.03 -3.09 6.99
C VAL A 408 29.71 -3.63 5.59
N ASP A 409 30.73 -4.17 4.91
CA ASP A 409 30.54 -4.77 3.58
C ASP A 409 29.65 -6.01 3.63
N ASP A 410 29.68 -6.80 4.72
CA ASP A 410 28.76 -7.90 4.93
C ASP A 410 27.34 -7.41 5.15
N ALA A 411 27.15 -6.34 5.92
CA ALA A 411 25.81 -5.74 6.09
C ALA A 411 25.20 -5.32 4.75
N VAL A 412 26.00 -4.68 3.89
CA VAL A 412 25.54 -4.28 2.53
C VAL A 412 25.25 -5.52 1.66
N ARG A 413 26.12 -6.53 1.70
CA ARG A 413 25.93 -7.79 0.97
C ARG A 413 24.62 -8.47 1.41
N ILE A 414 24.40 -8.63 2.71
CA ILE A 414 23.21 -9.27 3.28
C ILE A 414 21.95 -8.42 2.95
N ALA A 415 22.04 -7.08 3.11
CA ALA A 415 20.93 -6.19 2.78
C ALA A 415 20.46 -6.37 1.33
N ASN A 416 21.40 -6.52 0.39
CA ASN A 416 21.14 -6.65 -1.04
C ASN A 416 20.86 -8.09 -1.50
N ALA A 417 21.09 -9.12 -0.65
CA ALA A 417 20.90 -10.54 -0.95
C ALA A 417 19.42 -10.94 -0.91
N THR A 418 18.60 -10.26 -1.70
CA THR A 418 17.15 -10.48 -1.81
C THR A 418 16.66 -10.08 -3.18
N PRO A 419 15.60 -10.71 -3.72
CA PRO A 419 14.96 -10.25 -4.94
C PRO A 419 14.16 -8.95 -4.75
N TYR A 420 13.95 -8.53 -3.51
CA TYR A 420 13.19 -7.33 -3.14
C TYR A 420 14.06 -6.07 -3.07
N GLY A 421 13.41 -4.93 -2.90
CA GLY A 421 14.05 -3.64 -2.67
C GLY A 421 12.99 -2.55 -2.46
N LEU A 422 12.19 -2.67 -1.37
CA LEU A 422 11.15 -1.67 -1.09
C LEU A 422 11.71 -0.51 -0.28
N GLN A 423 12.05 -0.74 0.98
CA GLN A 423 12.65 0.26 1.85
C GLN A 423 13.87 -0.34 2.57
N ALA A 424 14.70 0.53 3.15
CA ALA A 424 15.80 0.16 4.03
C ALA A 424 16.03 1.25 5.08
N ALA A 425 16.70 0.90 6.18
CA ALA A 425 17.12 1.88 7.18
C ALA A 425 18.54 1.61 7.64
N VAL A 426 19.25 2.69 8.04
CA VAL A 426 20.59 2.61 8.63
C VAL A 426 20.64 3.49 9.88
N TYR A 427 21.09 2.91 10.98
CA TYR A 427 21.29 3.60 12.25
C TYR A 427 22.77 3.76 12.56
N THR A 428 23.24 5.00 12.71
CA THR A 428 24.60 5.40 13.05
C THR A 428 24.64 6.85 13.52
N LYS A 429 25.62 7.20 14.34
CA LYS A 429 25.91 8.60 14.68
C LYS A 429 26.76 9.31 13.62
N ASP A 430 27.44 8.55 12.76
CA ASP A 430 28.25 9.08 11.66
C ASP A 430 27.39 9.24 10.39
N LEU A 431 26.91 10.46 10.16
CA LEU A 431 26.08 10.78 9.00
C LEU A 431 26.78 10.50 7.65
N SER A 432 28.10 10.75 7.58
CA SER A 432 28.87 10.51 6.35
C SER A 432 28.91 9.02 6.01
N ARG A 433 29.14 8.17 7.02
CA ARG A 433 29.10 6.71 6.90
C ARG A 433 27.70 6.23 6.54
N GLY A 434 26.66 6.78 7.19
CA GLY A 434 25.27 6.48 6.89
C GLY A 434 24.89 6.79 5.44
N LEU A 435 25.27 7.96 4.91
CA LEU A 435 25.03 8.35 3.52
C LEU A 435 25.78 7.46 2.52
N ALA A 436 27.04 7.08 2.86
CA ALA A 436 27.81 6.16 2.03
C ALA A 436 27.13 4.78 1.94
N LEU A 437 26.57 4.27 3.04
CA LEU A 437 25.83 3.03 3.07
C LEU A 437 24.49 3.13 2.30
N ALA A 438 23.76 4.21 2.49
CA ALA A 438 22.49 4.43 1.80
C ALA A 438 22.62 4.37 0.27
N LYS A 439 23.75 4.85 -0.28
CA LYS A 439 24.05 4.75 -1.73
C LYS A 439 24.34 3.32 -2.21
N ARG A 440 24.72 2.43 -1.32
CA ARG A 440 25.11 1.04 -1.64
C ARG A 440 23.96 0.05 -1.45
N ILE A 441 22.94 0.41 -0.68
CA ILE A 441 21.75 -0.42 -0.44
C ILE A 441 20.75 -0.24 -1.59
N HIS A 442 20.31 -1.35 -2.16
CA HIS A 442 19.38 -1.37 -3.29
C HIS A 442 17.93 -1.41 -2.77
N ALA A 443 17.33 -0.25 -2.58
CA ALA A 443 15.93 -0.07 -2.18
C ALA A 443 15.31 1.15 -2.87
N GLY A 444 13.99 1.22 -2.90
CA GLY A 444 13.26 2.39 -3.38
C GLY A 444 13.42 3.61 -2.50
N GLY A 445 13.61 3.41 -1.19
CA GLY A 445 13.97 4.45 -0.23
C GLY A 445 14.92 3.92 0.85
N VAL A 446 15.79 4.79 1.37
CA VAL A 446 16.69 4.46 2.49
C VAL A 446 16.59 5.57 3.54
N HIS A 447 16.26 5.19 4.76
CA HIS A 447 16.12 6.10 5.90
C HIS A 447 17.38 6.08 6.76
N LEU A 448 17.81 7.24 7.22
CA LEU A 448 18.91 7.35 8.20
C LEU A 448 18.32 7.73 9.55
N ASN A 449 18.59 6.88 10.56
CA ASN A 449 18.12 7.05 11.95
C ASN A 449 16.59 7.12 12.12
N ASP A 450 15.87 6.51 11.18
CA ASP A 450 14.42 6.33 11.20
C ASP A 450 14.05 4.89 10.80
N PRO A 451 12.87 4.37 11.19
CA PRO A 451 12.45 3.02 10.81
C PRO A 451 12.11 2.93 9.31
N THR A 452 12.14 1.71 8.77
CA THR A 452 11.84 1.43 7.35
C THR A 452 10.40 1.79 6.94
N ASN A 453 9.45 1.81 7.89
CA ASN A 453 8.03 2.08 7.62
C ASN A 453 7.64 3.58 7.66
N LEU A 454 8.64 4.47 7.73
CA LEU A 454 8.37 5.90 7.61
C LEU A 454 7.95 6.24 6.18
N ARG A 455 6.83 6.96 6.03
CA ARG A 455 6.30 7.34 4.72
C ARG A 455 5.63 8.70 4.77
N TRP A 456 5.96 9.55 3.80
CA TRP A 456 5.25 10.79 3.49
C TRP A 456 4.36 10.57 2.26
N ASP A 457 3.06 10.83 2.39
CA ASP A 457 2.07 10.51 1.35
C ASP A 457 2.25 11.37 0.06
N ALA A 458 2.93 12.51 0.16
CA ALA A 458 3.25 13.37 -0.99
C ALA A 458 4.52 12.96 -1.75
N LEU A 459 5.47 12.27 -1.08
CA LEU A 459 6.78 11.97 -1.65
C LEU A 459 6.77 10.67 -2.48
N PRO A 460 7.78 10.48 -3.38
CA PRO A 460 7.84 9.28 -4.19
C PRO A 460 7.99 8.03 -3.30
N PHE A 461 7.13 7.06 -3.52
CA PHE A 461 7.14 5.80 -2.82
C PHE A 461 7.04 4.65 -3.83
N GLY A 462 7.82 3.60 -3.63
CA GLY A 462 7.77 2.40 -4.45
C GLY A 462 9.05 1.59 -4.40
N GLY A 463 8.90 0.31 -4.66
CA GLY A 463 10.00 -0.63 -4.68
C GLY A 463 10.74 -0.68 -6.03
N ILE A 464 11.89 -1.34 -5.99
CA ILE A 464 12.63 -1.79 -7.17
C ILE A 464 12.62 -3.33 -7.20
N ARG A 465 13.09 -3.93 -8.29
CA ARG A 465 13.13 -5.38 -8.47
C ARG A 465 11.73 -5.99 -8.25
N GLU A 466 11.63 -7.07 -7.46
CA GLU A 466 10.36 -7.75 -7.19
C GLU A 466 9.46 -7.05 -6.16
N SER A 467 9.86 -5.87 -5.66
CA SER A 467 9.02 -5.05 -4.78
C SER A 467 8.12 -4.06 -5.51
N GLY A 468 8.33 -3.80 -6.81
CA GLY A 468 7.41 -2.93 -7.51
C GLY A 468 7.86 -2.41 -8.86
N LEU A 469 6.90 -1.77 -9.55
CA LEU A 469 7.07 -1.02 -10.81
C LEU A 469 6.30 0.29 -10.71
N GLY A 470 6.85 1.38 -11.23
CA GLY A 470 6.28 2.71 -11.10
C GLY A 470 6.47 3.31 -9.71
N ARG A 471 5.78 4.42 -9.43
CA ARG A 471 5.84 5.08 -8.13
C ARG A 471 4.46 5.55 -7.68
N GLU A 472 4.17 5.38 -6.40
CA GLU A 472 3.14 6.09 -5.66
C GLU A 472 3.68 7.41 -5.09
N GLY A 473 2.85 8.15 -4.36
CA GLY A 473 3.03 9.55 -4.03
C GLY A 473 2.22 10.39 -5.02
N LEU A 474 1.43 11.38 -4.51
CA LEU A 474 0.33 11.96 -5.30
C LEU A 474 0.77 12.48 -6.67
N ARG A 475 1.79 13.32 -6.72
CA ARG A 475 2.33 13.87 -7.97
C ARG A 475 2.81 12.78 -8.92
N TYR A 476 3.57 11.81 -8.41
CA TYR A 476 4.18 10.74 -9.22
C TYR A 476 3.10 9.81 -9.77
N ALA A 477 2.14 9.40 -8.95
CA ALA A 477 1.01 8.62 -9.40
C ALA A 477 0.16 9.35 -10.45
N MET A 478 -0.10 10.66 -10.28
CA MET A 478 -0.82 11.47 -11.28
C MET A 478 -0.03 11.57 -12.59
N GLN A 479 1.29 11.65 -12.55
CA GLN A 479 2.13 11.64 -13.75
C GLN A 479 2.05 10.30 -14.49
N GLU A 480 2.09 9.18 -13.78
CA GLU A 480 1.90 7.84 -14.36
C GLU A 480 0.50 7.64 -14.95
N MET A 481 -0.52 8.29 -14.37
CA MET A 481 -1.93 8.23 -14.78
C MET A 481 -2.29 9.27 -15.85
N THR A 482 -1.30 9.84 -16.52
CA THR A 482 -1.48 10.79 -17.64
C THR A 482 -0.56 10.47 -18.80
N GLU A 483 -0.96 10.88 -20.01
CA GLU A 483 -0.15 10.83 -21.22
C GLU A 483 0.43 12.20 -21.53
N VAL A 484 1.70 12.24 -21.91
CA VAL A 484 2.37 13.46 -22.39
C VAL A 484 2.10 13.61 -23.87
N LYS A 485 1.48 14.73 -24.27
CA LYS A 485 1.20 15.05 -25.66
C LYS A 485 1.97 16.32 -26.06
N LEU A 486 2.84 16.23 -27.08
CA LEU A 486 3.49 17.40 -27.68
C LEU A 486 2.51 18.13 -28.61
N ILE A 487 2.41 19.42 -28.44
CA ILE A 487 1.70 20.32 -29.34
C ILE A 487 2.72 21.27 -29.99
N SER A 488 2.66 21.33 -31.31
CA SER A 488 3.48 22.26 -32.12
C SER A 488 2.57 23.21 -32.87
N ILE A 489 2.76 24.48 -32.65
CA ILE A 489 2.07 25.57 -33.41
C ILE A 489 3.10 26.19 -34.34
N ASN A 490 2.82 26.18 -35.65
CA ASN A 490 3.60 26.92 -36.64
C ASN A 490 2.80 28.19 -37.02
N TYR A 491 3.33 29.34 -36.72
CA TYR A 491 2.72 30.64 -37.01
C TYR A 491 3.30 31.37 -38.21
N ALA A 492 4.22 30.73 -38.98
CA ALA A 492 4.73 31.29 -40.22
C ALA A 492 3.72 31.39 -41.36
N GLY A 493 2.56 30.78 -41.25
CA GLY A 493 1.51 30.76 -42.24
C GLY A 493 0.13 31.12 -41.72
N SER A 494 0.03 31.76 -40.57
CA SER A 494 -1.21 32.25 -39.98
C SER A 494 -1.44 33.74 -40.24
#